data_e5e6fdcf758514668b636ecca5d093e6
#
_entry.id   e5e6fdcf758514668b636ecca5d093e6
#
_cell.length_a   1.000
_cell.length_b   1.000
_cell.length_c   1.000
_cell.angle_alpha   90.00
_cell.angle_beta   90.00
_cell.angle_gamma   90.00
#
_symmetry.space_group_name_H-M   'P 1'
#
loop_
_entity.id
_entity.type
_entity.pdbx_description
1 polymer ?
#
loop_
_entity_poly.entity_id
_entity_poly.type
_entity_poly.pdbx_seq_one_letter_code
_entity_poly.pdbx_strand_id
1 'polypeptide(L)'
;EIADRDWSSDVCSSDLLVDATFAERVVFMNSGTEANETAFKLARYYASTRHSPYKTKIIAFHNAFHGRSLFTVSVGGQPKYSDGFGPKPADIIHVPFNDLHAVEAVMDDHTCAIVVEPIQGEGGVLAATPEFLQGLRALCDKHQALLVFDEVQSGMGRTGSLFAYMHYGVTPDILTSAKALGGGFPVSAMLTTNDIASAFHVGSHGSTYGGNPLACAVAEAVLDVVNTPQVLSGIKQREQLFRDGLAAINAKYHCFSEVRGQGLLLGAVLNDDFKGRSRDFLLASIDQGLMALVAGTNVVRFAPSLVIPEADIKEGLARFEKAVAQVVNA
;
A
#
# COMPACT_ATOMS: atom_id res chain seq x y z
N GLU A 1 -18.62 24.08 -8.11
CA GLU A 1 -17.94 24.96 -9.10
C GLU A 1 -16.48 25.08 -8.67
N ILE A 2 -15.60 24.32 -9.34
CA ILE A 2 -14.21 24.75 -9.43
C ILE A 2 -14.25 25.93 -10.39
N ALA A 3 -14.16 27.12 -9.80
CA ALA A 3 -14.16 28.35 -10.59
C ALA A 3 -13.12 28.25 -11.69
N ASP A 4 -13.47 28.73 -12.89
CA ASP A 4 -12.54 29.17 -13.95
C ASP A 4 -11.55 30.17 -13.34
N ARG A 5 -10.51 29.67 -12.69
CA ARG A 5 -9.34 30.42 -12.35
C ARG A 5 -8.27 30.03 -13.33
N ASP A 6 -7.82 31.01 -14.06
CA ASP A 6 -6.66 30.95 -14.94
C ASP A 6 -5.42 30.56 -14.11
N TRP A 7 -5.17 29.28 -13.96
CA TRP A 7 -3.97 28.68 -13.37
C TRP A 7 -2.93 28.43 -14.46
N SER A 8 -2.85 29.33 -15.42
CA SER A 8 -2.06 29.21 -16.66
C SER A 8 -0.54 29.13 -16.48
N SER A 9 -0.03 28.98 -15.27
CA SER A 9 1.41 28.80 -15.04
C SER A 9 1.78 27.67 -14.09
N ASP A 10 0.81 26.99 -13.46
CA ASP A 10 1.13 25.99 -12.45
C ASP A 10 0.64 24.61 -12.87
N VAL A 11 1.59 23.70 -13.10
CA VAL A 11 1.31 22.26 -13.21
C VAL A 11 0.62 21.85 -11.93
N CYS A 12 -0.65 21.46 -12.02
CA CYS A 12 -1.41 21.02 -10.88
C CYS A 12 -0.89 19.66 -10.40
N SER A 13 -0.85 19.42 -9.09
CA SER A 13 -0.44 18.10 -8.51
C SER A 13 -1.19 16.93 -9.11
N SER A 14 -2.44 17.13 -9.56
CA SER A 14 -3.22 16.11 -10.28
C SER A 14 -2.59 15.80 -11.64
N ASP A 15 -2.13 16.83 -12.38
CA ASP A 15 -1.54 16.64 -13.70
C ASP A 15 -0.22 15.87 -13.61
N LEU A 16 0.59 16.14 -12.59
CA LEU A 16 1.83 15.38 -12.34
C LEU A 16 1.55 13.90 -12.06
N LEU A 17 0.49 13.57 -11.32
CA LEU A 17 0.10 12.19 -11.08
C LEU A 17 -0.49 11.54 -12.33
N VAL A 18 -1.27 12.27 -13.13
CA VAL A 18 -1.81 11.81 -14.40
C VAL A 18 -0.67 11.53 -15.38
N ASP A 19 0.27 12.47 -15.56
CA ASP A 19 1.40 12.34 -16.48
C ASP A 19 2.34 11.18 -16.08
N ALA A 20 2.43 10.87 -14.79
CA ALA A 20 3.32 9.84 -14.25
C ALA A 20 2.67 8.44 -14.14
N THR A 21 1.37 8.29 -14.43
CA THR A 21 0.63 7.04 -14.21
C THR A 21 -0.32 6.69 -15.37
N PHE A 22 -1.13 5.65 -15.19
CA PHE A 22 -2.20 5.28 -16.14
C PHE A 22 -3.45 6.17 -16.01
N ALA A 23 -3.53 6.94 -14.92
CA ALA A 23 -4.75 7.65 -14.54
C ALA A 23 -5.02 8.85 -15.46
N GLU A 24 -6.29 9.17 -15.60
CA GLU A 24 -6.79 10.35 -16.31
C GLU A 24 -7.52 11.30 -15.35
N ARG A 25 -7.81 10.83 -14.14
CA ARG A 25 -8.50 11.57 -13.07
C ARG A 25 -7.89 11.25 -11.71
N VAL A 26 -7.78 12.30 -10.91
CA VAL A 26 -7.29 12.22 -9.53
C VAL A 26 -8.25 12.96 -8.62
N VAL A 27 -8.54 12.40 -7.46
CA VAL A 27 -9.20 13.11 -6.36
C VAL A 27 -8.31 13.05 -5.13
N PHE A 28 -8.02 14.21 -4.55
CA PHE A 28 -7.22 14.31 -3.33
C PHE A 28 -8.10 14.21 -2.08
N MET A 29 -7.61 13.47 -1.10
CA MET A 29 -8.14 13.30 0.24
C MET A 29 -7.03 13.57 1.27
N ASN A 30 -7.27 13.28 2.56
CA ASN A 30 -6.30 13.61 3.61
C ASN A 30 -5.56 12.39 4.17
N SER A 31 -6.09 11.20 3.97
CA SER A 31 -5.55 9.95 4.54
C SER A 31 -5.77 8.76 3.60
N GLY A 32 -4.94 7.71 3.75
CA GLY A 32 -5.13 6.46 3.00
C GLY A 32 -6.50 5.83 3.23
N THR A 33 -7.06 5.97 4.43
CA THR A 33 -8.43 5.55 4.73
C THR A 33 -9.45 6.25 3.83
N GLU A 34 -9.34 7.57 3.68
CA GLU A 34 -10.28 8.35 2.85
C GLU A 34 -10.11 8.04 1.35
N ALA A 35 -8.88 7.84 0.88
CA ALA A 35 -8.63 7.41 -0.49
C ALA A 35 -9.27 6.04 -0.77
N ASN A 36 -9.14 5.09 0.15
CA ASN A 36 -9.75 3.77 0.03
C ASN A 36 -11.28 3.82 0.17
N GLU A 37 -11.84 4.64 1.05
CA GLU A 37 -13.30 4.91 1.11
C GLU A 37 -13.81 5.41 -0.24
N THR A 38 -13.10 6.36 -0.84
CA THR A 38 -13.43 6.89 -2.17
C THR A 38 -13.39 5.80 -3.23
N ALA A 39 -12.34 4.99 -3.26
CA ALA A 39 -12.16 3.89 -4.20
C ALA A 39 -13.28 2.84 -4.09
N PHE A 40 -13.60 2.40 -2.87
CA PHE A 40 -14.63 1.37 -2.65
C PHE A 40 -16.04 1.89 -2.96
N LYS A 41 -16.32 3.16 -2.62
CA LYS A 41 -17.59 3.81 -3.00
C LYS A 41 -17.70 3.96 -4.51
N LEU A 42 -16.63 4.40 -5.18
CA LEU A 42 -16.62 4.53 -6.63
C LEU A 42 -16.83 3.18 -7.32
N ALA A 43 -16.13 2.12 -6.87
CA ALA A 43 -16.27 0.79 -7.44
C ALA A 43 -17.70 0.25 -7.33
N ARG A 44 -18.34 0.38 -6.17
CA ARG A 44 -19.75 -0.01 -5.99
C ARG A 44 -20.70 0.84 -6.83
N TYR A 45 -20.47 2.14 -6.86
CA TYR A 45 -21.34 3.06 -7.59
C TYR A 45 -21.22 2.88 -9.10
N TYR A 46 -19.99 2.72 -9.63
CA TYR A 46 -19.74 2.38 -11.03
C TYR A 46 -20.47 1.08 -11.42
N ALA A 47 -20.26 0.02 -10.65
CA ALA A 47 -20.89 -1.27 -10.93
C ALA A 47 -22.42 -1.20 -10.89
N SER A 48 -22.99 -0.48 -9.92
CA SER A 48 -24.45 -0.35 -9.79
C SER A 48 -25.09 0.48 -10.91
N THR A 49 -24.39 1.47 -11.44
CA THR A 49 -24.90 2.37 -12.49
C THR A 49 -24.62 1.86 -13.90
N ARG A 50 -23.53 1.13 -14.11
CA ARG A 50 -23.09 0.63 -15.43
C ARG A 50 -23.51 -0.80 -15.72
N HIS A 51 -23.74 -1.61 -14.69
CA HIS A 51 -24.04 -3.04 -14.83
C HIS A 51 -25.33 -3.44 -14.10
N SER A 52 -25.30 -3.56 -12.76
CA SER A 52 -26.44 -4.02 -11.99
C SER A 52 -26.41 -3.46 -10.56
N PRO A 53 -27.57 -3.03 -10.00
CA PRO A 53 -27.65 -2.58 -8.60
C PRO A 53 -27.30 -3.69 -7.59
N TYR A 54 -27.25 -4.94 -8.02
CA TYR A 54 -26.85 -6.09 -7.19
C TYR A 54 -25.37 -6.42 -7.29
N LYS A 55 -24.60 -5.68 -8.09
CA LYS A 55 -23.16 -5.86 -8.26
C LYS A 55 -22.41 -5.06 -7.19
N THR A 56 -22.39 -5.58 -5.95
CA THR A 56 -21.93 -4.87 -4.75
C THR A 56 -20.79 -5.58 -4.01
N LYS A 57 -20.51 -6.85 -4.40
CA LYS A 57 -19.51 -7.68 -3.72
C LYS A 57 -18.10 -7.16 -3.95
N ILE A 58 -17.35 -7.01 -2.84
CA ILE A 58 -15.92 -6.73 -2.84
C ILE A 58 -15.18 -7.98 -2.37
N ILE A 59 -14.21 -8.44 -3.14
CA ILE A 59 -13.27 -9.48 -2.72
C ILE A 59 -12.01 -8.79 -2.21
N ALA A 60 -11.57 -9.17 -1.02
CA ALA A 60 -10.36 -8.69 -0.37
C ALA A 60 -9.56 -9.87 0.23
N PHE A 61 -8.45 -9.61 0.87
CA PHE A 61 -7.53 -10.67 1.28
C PHE A 61 -7.32 -10.70 2.79
N HIS A 62 -7.17 -11.90 3.35
CA HIS A 62 -6.76 -12.06 4.74
C HIS A 62 -5.46 -11.30 5.00
N ASN A 63 -5.33 -10.74 6.20
CA ASN A 63 -4.22 -9.91 6.66
C ASN A 63 -4.04 -8.55 5.95
N ALA A 64 -4.91 -8.18 5.01
CA ALA A 64 -4.88 -6.87 4.37
C ALA A 64 -5.17 -5.73 5.37
N PHE A 65 -4.65 -4.54 5.06
CA PHE A 65 -4.91 -3.33 5.84
C PHE A 65 -5.24 -2.15 4.91
N HIS A 66 -6.50 -1.72 4.92
CA HIS A 66 -7.00 -0.65 4.04
C HIS A 66 -7.45 0.62 4.78
N GLY A 67 -7.31 0.67 6.10
CA GLY A 67 -7.70 1.82 6.93
C GLY A 67 -8.52 1.45 8.15
N ARG A 68 -9.04 2.47 8.84
CA ARG A 68 -9.71 2.34 10.14
C ARG A 68 -11.15 2.90 10.18
N SER A 69 -11.68 3.49 9.09
CA SER A 69 -13.11 3.79 9.00
C SER A 69 -13.93 2.49 8.91
N LEU A 70 -15.22 2.53 9.21
CA LEU A 70 -16.02 1.31 9.29
C LEU A 70 -16.03 0.52 7.98
N PHE A 71 -16.02 1.18 6.83
CA PHE A 71 -15.97 0.49 5.56
C PHE A 71 -14.56 -0.06 5.26
N THR A 72 -13.52 0.76 5.37
CA THR A 72 -12.16 0.31 5.06
C THR A 72 -11.66 -0.77 6.02
N VAL A 73 -12.00 -0.68 7.32
CA VAL A 73 -11.65 -1.73 8.29
C VAL A 73 -12.40 -3.04 8.03
N SER A 74 -13.59 -2.95 7.43
CA SER A 74 -14.38 -4.12 7.04
C SER A 74 -13.85 -4.80 5.78
N VAL A 75 -13.28 -4.04 4.83
CA VAL A 75 -12.55 -4.57 3.68
C VAL A 75 -11.18 -5.10 4.09
N GLY A 76 -10.57 -4.54 5.13
CA GLY A 76 -9.33 -5.06 5.74
C GLY A 76 -9.52 -6.47 6.32
N GLY A 77 -8.54 -7.34 6.09
CA GLY A 77 -8.61 -8.77 6.43
C GLY A 77 -8.09 -9.13 7.82
N GLN A 78 -8.11 -8.19 8.78
CA GLN A 78 -7.58 -8.41 10.13
C GLN A 78 -8.67 -8.20 11.19
N PRO A 79 -9.29 -9.28 11.72
CA PRO A 79 -10.40 -9.21 12.68
C PRO A 79 -10.12 -8.34 13.91
N LYS A 80 -8.87 -8.33 14.41
CA LYS A 80 -8.45 -7.52 15.56
C LYS A 80 -8.72 -6.02 15.41
N TYR A 81 -8.91 -5.51 14.19
CA TYR A 81 -9.19 -4.11 13.92
C TYR A 81 -10.67 -3.82 13.67
N SER A 82 -11.46 -4.84 13.32
CA SER A 82 -12.86 -4.69 12.91
C SER A 82 -13.86 -5.25 13.91
N ASP A 83 -13.44 -6.16 14.80
CA ASP A 83 -14.35 -6.82 15.73
C ASP A 83 -14.78 -5.86 16.85
N GLY A 84 -16.06 -5.95 17.25
CA GLY A 84 -16.63 -5.12 18.28
C GLY A 84 -17.23 -3.78 17.85
N PHE A 85 -17.09 -3.39 16.55
CA PHE A 85 -17.60 -2.11 16.05
C PHE A 85 -18.98 -2.19 15.36
N GLY A 86 -19.74 -3.24 15.64
CA GLY A 86 -21.10 -3.42 15.12
C GLY A 86 -21.14 -4.11 13.76
N PRO A 87 -22.29 -4.04 13.05
CA PRO A 87 -22.43 -4.75 11.78
C PRO A 87 -21.50 -4.15 10.72
N LYS A 88 -20.77 -5.03 10.02
CA LYS A 88 -19.94 -4.66 8.87
C LYS A 88 -20.83 -4.42 7.65
N PRO A 89 -20.43 -3.55 6.70
CA PRO A 89 -21.07 -3.50 5.40
C PRO A 89 -21.16 -4.88 4.76
N ALA A 90 -22.31 -5.19 4.16
CA ALA A 90 -22.56 -6.46 3.50
C ALA A 90 -21.66 -6.65 2.25
N ASP A 91 -21.60 -7.88 1.77
CA ASP A 91 -20.95 -8.26 0.50
C ASP A 91 -19.45 -7.98 0.47
N ILE A 92 -18.76 -8.26 1.57
CA ILE A 92 -17.29 -8.25 1.64
C ILE A 92 -16.82 -9.69 1.92
N ILE A 93 -16.05 -10.25 1.00
CA ILE A 93 -15.53 -11.62 1.08
C ILE A 93 -14.01 -11.57 1.20
N HIS A 94 -13.46 -12.28 2.18
CA HIS A 94 -12.03 -12.42 2.35
C HIS A 94 -11.56 -13.81 1.94
N VAL A 95 -10.47 -13.83 1.16
CA VAL A 95 -9.82 -15.07 0.71
C VAL A 95 -8.32 -15.04 1.02
N PRO A 96 -7.61 -16.17 1.00
CA PRO A 96 -6.17 -16.19 1.18
C PRO A 96 -5.44 -15.36 0.10
N PHE A 97 -4.42 -14.62 0.52
CA PHE A 97 -3.55 -13.86 -0.38
C PHE A 97 -2.63 -14.81 -1.17
N ASN A 98 -2.36 -14.50 -2.43
CA ASN A 98 -1.63 -15.34 -3.39
C ASN A 98 -2.31 -16.69 -3.71
N ASP A 99 -3.61 -16.82 -3.49
CA ASP A 99 -4.41 -17.98 -3.85
C ASP A 99 -5.47 -17.60 -4.89
N LEU A 100 -5.12 -17.74 -6.17
CA LEU A 100 -6.02 -17.40 -7.27
C LEU A 100 -7.25 -18.32 -7.32
N HIS A 101 -7.11 -19.60 -6.95
CA HIS A 101 -8.24 -20.55 -6.90
C HIS A 101 -9.28 -20.15 -5.87
N ALA A 102 -8.84 -19.62 -4.71
CA ALA A 102 -9.76 -19.12 -3.70
C ALA A 102 -10.53 -17.91 -4.20
N VAL A 103 -9.90 -17.04 -5.03
CA VAL A 103 -10.58 -15.91 -5.68
C VAL A 103 -11.60 -16.42 -6.71
N GLU A 104 -11.20 -17.33 -7.60
CA GLU A 104 -12.09 -17.93 -8.61
C GLU A 104 -13.34 -18.58 -7.99
N ALA A 105 -13.18 -19.24 -6.86
CA ALA A 105 -14.27 -19.92 -6.17
C ALA A 105 -15.38 -19.00 -5.63
N VAL A 106 -15.07 -17.71 -5.39
CA VAL A 106 -16.02 -16.73 -4.85
C VAL A 106 -16.38 -15.63 -5.84
N MET A 107 -15.69 -15.59 -7.00
CA MET A 107 -15.92 -14.61 -8.06
C MET A 107 -17.21 -14.93 -8.82
N ASP A 108 -18.05 -13.94 -9.00
CA ASP A 108 -19.31 -14.04 -9.77
C ASP A 108 -19.74 -12.68 -10.33
N ASP A 109 -20.91 -12.64 -10.98
CA ASP A 109 -21.46 -11.45 -11.61
C ASP A 109 -21.91 -10.37 -10.61
N HIS A 110 -21.97 -10.67 -9.32
CA HIS A 110 -22.24 -9.71 -8.25
C HIS A 110 -20.96 -9.02 -7.75
N THR A 111 -19.78 -9.47 -8.18
CA THR A 111 -18.50 -8.90 -7.76
C THR A 111 -18.24 -7.58 -8.47
N CYS A 112 -18.19 -6.47 -7.73
CA CYS A 112 -17.91 -5.14 -8.28
C CYS A 112 -16.40 -4.82 -8.28
N ALA A 113 -15.64 -5.37 -7.34
CA ALA A 113 -14.21 -5.10 -7.24
C ALA A 113 -13.44 -6.22 -6.54
N ILE A 114 -12.16 -6.33 -6.91
CA ILE A 114 -11.11 -6.99 -6.12
C ILE A 114 -10.19 -5.89 -5.59
N VAL A 115 -9.93 -5.89 -4.27
CA VAL A 115 -9.06 -4.92 -3.61
C VAL A 115 -7.82 -5.64 -3.11
N VAL A 116 -6.64 -5.18 -3.51
CA VAL A 116 -5.36 -5.82 -3.20
C VAL A 116 -4.27 -4.80 -2.91
N GLU A 117 -3.44 -5.07 -1.90
CA GLU A 117 -2.13 -4.43 -1.74
C GLU A 117 -1.12 -5.23 -2.59
N PRO A 118 -0.34 -4.63 -3.51
CA PRO A 118 0.74 -5.34 -4.20
C PRO A 118 1.76 -5.94 -3.23
N ILE A 119 1.94 -5.31 -2.06
CA ILE A 119 2.69 -5.85 -0.93
C ILE A 119 1.87 -5.59 0.34
N GLN A 120 1.42 -6.62 1.02
CA GLN A 120 0.76 -6.51 2.32
C GLN A 120 1.76 -6.05 3.39
N GLY A 121 1.86 -4.74 3.58
CA GLY A 121 2.87 -4.15 4.47
C GLY A 121 2.62 -4.44 5.95
N GLU A 122 1.37 -4.39 6.41
CA GLU A 122 0.97 -4.70 7.79
C GLU A 122 0.77 -6.20 8.01
N GLY A 123 0.45 -6.94 6.95
CA GLY A 123 0.21 -8.39 6.95
C GLY A 123 1.47 -9.24 6.93
N GLY A 124 2.67 -8.65 7.16
CA GLY A 124 3.92 -9.40 7.22
C GLY A 124 4.91 -9.08 6.09
N VAL A 125 4.76 -7.98 5.40
CA VAL A 125 5.59 -7.62 4.22
C VAL A 125 5.55 -8.72 3.15
N LEU A 126 4.36 -9.19 2.85
CA LEU A 126 4.15 -10.28 1.89
C LEU A 126 3.83 -9.70 0.51
N ALA A 127 4.70 -9.93 -0.46
CA ALA A 127 4.51 -9.49 -1.84
C ALA A 127 3.54 -10.42 -2.60
N ALA A 128 2.73 -9.83 -3.45
CA ALA A 128 1.97 -10.58 -4.45
C ALA A 128 2.92 -11.21 -5.48
N THR A 129 2.58 -12.39 -5.98
CA THR A 129 3.30 -12.94 -7.13
C THR A 129 2.80 -12.29 -8.43
N PRO A 130 3.65 -12.15 -9.46
CA PRO A 130 3.22 -11.62 -10.74
C PRO A 130 2.03 -12.38 -11.33
N GLU A 131 2.05 -13.71 -11.25
CA GLU A 131 1.00 -14.60 -11.77
C GLU A 131 -0.32 -14.36 -11.04
N PHE A 132 -0.27 -14.11 -9.73
CA PHE A 132 -1.45 -13.79 -8.94
C PHE A 132 -2.09 -12.47 -9.40
N LEU A 133 -1.32 -11.39 -9.52
CA LEU A 133 -1.86 -10.09 -9.98
C LEU A 133 -2.37 -10.15 -11.41
N GLN A 134 -1.68 -10.86 -12.32
CA GLN A 134 -2.14 -11.11 -13.69
C GLN A 134 -3.45 -11.89 -13.71
N GLY A 135 -3.56 -12.91 -12.85
CA GLY A 135 -4.79 -13.68 -12.69
C GLY A 135 -5.95 -12.84 -12.15
N LEU A 136 -5.70 -11.96 -11.16
CA LEU A 136 -6.71 -11.02 -10.67
C LEU A 136 -7.20 -10.08 -11.78
N ARG A 137 -6.28 -9.56 -12.61
CA ARG A 137 -6.64 -8.71 -13.76
C ARG A 137 -7.54 -9.47 -14.74
N ALA A 138 -7.15 -10.67 -15.11
CA ALA A 138 -7.93 -11.50 -16.04
C ALA A 138 -9.34 -11.83 -15.49
N LEU A 139 -9.45 -12.11 -14.19
CA LEU A 139 -10.73 -12.36 -13.53
C LEU A 139 -11.61 -11.09 -13.51
N CYS A 140 -11.03 -9.93 -13.19
CA CYS A 140 -11.75 -8.66 -13.21
C CYS A 140 -12.28 -8.35 -14.61
N ASP A 141 -11.45 -8.52 -15.64
CA ASP A 141 -11.85 -8.30 -17.04
C ASP A 141 -12.99 -9.24 -17.46
N LYS A 142 -12.88 -10.53 -17.14
CA LYS A 142 -13.90 -11.54 -17.46
C LYS A 142 -15.25 -11.24 -16.82
N HIS A 143 -15.26 -10.78 -15.57
CA HIS A 143 -16.48 -10.54 -14.79
C HIS A 143 -16.89 -9.07 -14.75
N GLN A 144 -16.22 -8.20 -15.52
CA GLN A 144 -16.50 -6.75 -15.53
C GLN A 144 -16.48 -6.15 -14.11
N ALA A 145 -15.52 -6.61 -13.27
CA ALA A 145 -15.23 -6.07 -11.96
C ALA A 145 -14.02 -5.15 -12.04
N LEU A 146 -13.90 -4.22 -11.09
CA LEU A 146 -12.75 -3.32 -11.03
C LEU A 146 -11.62 -3.92 -10.20
N LEU A 147 -10.39 -3.78 -10.68
CA LEU A 147 -9.18 -4.10 -9.93
C LEU A 147 -8.68 -2.85 -9.22
N VAL A 148 -8.69 -2.87 -7.89
CA VAL A 148 -8.26 -1.77 -7.04
C VAL A 148 -6.93 -2.12 -6.39
N PHE A 149 -5.89 -1.33 -6.68
CA PHE A 149 -4.60 -1.45 -5.99
C PHE A 149 -4.51 -0.42 -4.87
N ASP A 150 -4.40 -0.91 -3.65
CA ASP A 150 -4.01 -0.09 -2.50
C ASP A 150 -2.48 0.04 -2.48
N GLU A 151 -1.99 1.15 -3.00
CA GLU A 151 -0.58 1.50 -3.00
C GLU A 151 -0.22 2.57 -1.95
N VAL A 152 -1.02 2.68 -0.92
CA VAL A 152 -0.77 3.59 0.21
C VAL A 152 0.57 3.33 0.87
N GLN A 153 1.04 2.07 0.88
CA GLN A 153 2.34 1.71 1.46
C GLN A 153 3.39 1.33 0.42
N SER A 154 3.02 0.72 -0.70
CA SER A 154 3.94 0.26 -1.74
C SER A 154 4.29 1.34 -2.78
N GLY A 155 3.47 2.38 -2.89
CA GLY A 155 3.65 3.46 -3.87
C GLY A 155 4.72 4.49 -3.50
N MET A 156 4.78 5.53 -4.31
CA MET A 156 5.68 6.67 -4.14
C MET A 156 7.16 6.26 -4.00
N GLY A 157 7.62 5.42 -4.93
CA GLY A 157 9.02 5.00 -5.02
C GLY A 157 9.43 3.85 -4.09
N ARG A 158 8.60 3.48 -3.11
CA ARG A 158 8.95 2.53 -2.04
C ARG A 158 9.52 1.20 -2.54
N THR A 159 9.04 0.69 -3.66
CA THR A 159 9.43 -0.59 -4.26
C THR A 159 10.49 -0.46 -5.36
N GLY A 160 10.97 0.75 -5.65
CA GLY A 160 11.95 1.02 -6.71
C GLY A 160 11.34 1.47 -8.04
N SER A 161 10.01 1.48 -8.17
CA SER A 161 9.22 2.16 -9.19
C SER A 161 8.33 3.20 -8.53
N LEU A 162 7.85 4.21 -9.25
CA LEU A 162 6.97 5.22 -8.66
C LEU A 162 5.76 4.58 -7.99
N PHE A 163 5.13 3.61 -8.66
CA PHE A 163 4.12 2.73 -8.08
C PHE A 163 4.45 1.27 -8.38
N ALA A 164 4.08 0.36 -7.48
CA ALA A 164 4.40 -1.06 -7.59
C ALA A 164 3.75 -1.71 -8.82
N TYR A 165 2.56 -1.26 -9.25
CA TYR A 165 1.91 -1.79 -10.45
C TYR A 165 2.81 -1.72 -11.69
N MET A 166 3.65 -0.70 -11.80
CA MET A 166 4.59 -0.52 -12.92
C MET A 166 5.63 -1.64 -12.97
N HIS A 167 6.04 -2.13 -11.80
CA HIS A 167 6.98 -3.25 -11.69
C HIS A 167 6.34 -4.58 -12.10
N TYR A 168 5.07 -4.78 -11.71
CA TYR A 168 4.34 -6.02 -12.02
C TYR A 168 3.79 -6.06 -13.46
N GLY A 169 3.74 -4.90 -14.15
CA GLY A 169 3.15 -4.80 -15.48
C GLY A 169 1.65 -5.09 -15.50
N VAL A 170 0.97 -4.87 -14.40
CA VAL A 170 -0.49 -5.06 -14.25
C VAL A 170 -1.11 -3.72 -13.88
N THR A 171 -1.86 -3.12 -14.81
CA THR A 171 -2.52 -1.84 -14.58
C THR A 171 -3.84 -2.04 -13.84
N PRO A 172 -4.05 -1.42 -12.67
CA PRO A 172 -5.34 -1.43 -11.99
C PRO A 172 -6.34 -0.47 -12.65
N ASP A 173 -7.61 -0.61 -12.30
CA ASP A 173 -8.67 0.33 -12.67
C ASP A 173 -8.71 1.53 -11.72
N ILE A 174 -8.41 1.29 -10.45
CA ILE A 174 -8.32 2.31 -9.40
C ILE A 174 -7.04 2.07 -8.61
N LEU A 175 -6.32 3.14 -8.31
CA LEU A 175 -5.13 3.13 -7.45
C LEU A 175 -5.31 4.12 -6.31
N THR A 176 -4.93 3.75 -5.10
CA THR A 176 -4.91 4.65 -3.94
C THR A 176 -3.49 4.89 -3.45
N SER A 177 -3.18 6.13 -3.11
CA SER A 177 -1.88 6.57 -2.61
C SER A 177 -2.03 7.50 -1.41
N ALA A 178 -1.09 7.45 -0.48
CA ALA A 178 -0.99 8.33 0.69
C ALA A 178 0.43 8.26 1.29
N LYS A 179 0.56 8.35 2.61
CA LYS A 179 1.86 8.24 3.33
C LYS A 179 2.97 9.03 2.66
N ALA A 180 3.80 8.35 1.84
CA ALA A 180 4.93 8.97 1.17
C ALA A 180 4.52 10.03 0.15
N LEU A 181 3.29 10.05 -0.37
CA LEU A 181 2.77 11.12 -1.23
C LEU A 181 2.87 12.50 -0.57
N GLY A 182 2.65 12.56 0.74
CA GLY A 182 2.76 13.81 1.51
C GLY A 182 4.08 13.97 2.25
N GLY A 183 5.02 13.01 2.18
CA GLY A 183 6.29 13.10 2.90
C GLY A 183 6.16 13.35 4.42
N GLY A 184 5.02 13.06 5.01
CA GLY A 184 4.65 13.33 6.40
C GLY A 184 3.48 14.31 6.57
N PHE A 185 3.11 15.04 5.53
CA PHE A 185 1.91 15.88 5.53
C PHE A 185 0.65 15.04 5.22
N PRO A 186 -0.51 15.35 5.84
CA PRO A 186 -1.76 14.62 5.56
C PRO A 186 -2.28 14.92 4.15
N VAL A 187 -2.01 14.02 3.23
CA VAL A 187 -2.55 14.02 1.87
C VAL A 187 -2.64 12.60 1.35
N SER A 188 -3.64 12.33 0.56
CA SER A 188 -3.83 11.09 -0.18
C SER A 188 -4.51 11.35 -1.50
N ALA A 189 -4.46 10.37 -2.40
CA ALA A 189 -5.09 10.45 -3.71
C ALA A 189 -5.74 9.11 -4.08
N MET A 190 -6.86 9.19 -4.77
CA MET A 190 -7.43 8.09 -5.54
C MET A 190 -7.35 8.46 -7.02
N LEU A 191 -6.78 7.56 -7.80
CA LEU A 191 -6.47 7.73 -9.21
C LEU A 191 -7.28 6.71 -10.02
N THR A 192 -7.82 7.14 -11.17
CA THR A 192 -8.62 6.25 -12.04
C THR A 192 -8.72 6.83 -13.46
N THR A 193 -9.43 6.11 -14.35
CA THR A 193 -9.71 6.55 -15.72
C THR A 193 -10.91 7.49 -15.79
N ASN A 194 -11.06 8.21 -16.90
CA ASN A 194 -12.23 9.07 -17.19
C ASN A 194 -13.55 8.29 -17.16
N ASP A 195 -13.56 7.09 -17.75
CA ASP A 195 -14.77 6.26 -17.79
C ASP A 195 -15.27 5.92 -16.39
N ILE A 196 -14.40 5.40 -15.53
CA ILE A 196 -14.76 5.02 -14.16
C ILE A 196 -15.12 6.24 -13.32
N ALA A 197 -14.34 7.32 -13.41
CA ALA A 197 -14.60 8.56 -12.70
C ALA A 197 -15.96 9.18 -13.08
N SER A 198 -16.39 9.02 -14.32
CA SER A 198 -17.68 9.55 -14.82
C SER A 198 -18.92 8.96 -14.12
N ALA A 199 -18.77 7.88 -13.37
CA ALA A 199 -19.86 7.37 -12.54
C ALA A 199 -20.18 8.33 -11.38
N PHE A 200 -19.19 8.99 -10.79
CA PHE A 200 -19.44 10.02 -9.78
C PHE A 200 -19.94 11.31 -10.44
N HIS A 201 -20.90 11.94 -9.79
CA HIS A 201 -21.43 13.26 -10.12
C HIS A 201 -21.32 14.19 -8.92
N VAL A 202 -21.58 15.47 -9.09
CA VAL A 202 -21.60 16.46 -8.02
C VAL A 202 -22.49 15.97 -6.87
N GLY A 203 -21.93 15.92 -5.66
CA GLY A 203 -22.62 15.44 -4.44
C GLY A 203 -22.48 13.95 -4.15
N SER A 204 -21.91 13.12 -5.06
CA SER A 204 -21.74 11.68 -4.82
C SER A 204 -20.72 11.39 -3.70
N HIS A 205 -19.67 12.19 -3.64
CA HIS A 205 -18.59 12.08 -2.63
C HIS A 205 -17.96 13.45 -2.43
N GLY A 206 -17.29 13.65 -1.30
CA GLY A 206 -16.63 14.92 -1.00
C GLY A 206 -15.77 14.85 0.25
N SER A 207 -14.91 15.85 0.42
CA SER A 207 -14.06 16.07 1.57
C SER A 207 -13.95 17.56 1.84
N THR A 208 -13.95 17.97 3.12
CA THR A 208 -13.79 19.39 3.49
C THR A 208 -12.38 19.89 3.18
N TYR A 209 -11.36 19.08 3.40
CA TYR A 209 -9.96 19.50 3.30
C TYR A 209 -9.19 18.78 2.17
N GLY A 210 -9.78 17.79 1.51
CA GLY A 210 -9.16 17.10 0.39
C GLY A 210 -8.87 18.06 -0.76
N GLY A 211 -7.63 18.02 -1.29
CA GLY A 211 -7.20 18.91 -2.36
C GLY A 211 -6.94 20.36 -1.92
N ASN A 212 -6.71 20.63 -0.62
CA ASN A 212 -6.33 21.97 -0.21
C ASN A 212 -4.97 22.38 -0.79
N PRO A 213 -4.75 23.69 -1.09
CA PRO A 213 -3.55 24.14 -1.79
C PRO A 213 -2.23 23.76 -1.11
N LEU A 214 -2.18 23.74 0.23
CA LEU A 214 -0.97 23.36 0.95
C LEU A 214 -0.64 21.88 0.76
N ALA A 215 -1.65 21.00 0.87
CA ALA A 215 -1.46 19.57 0.66
C ALA A 215 -1.02 19.25 -0.78
N CYS A 216 -1.59 19.95 -1.76
CA CYS A 216 -1.22 19.81 -3.17
C CYS A 216 0.23 20.27 -3.40
N ALA A 217 0.63 21.43 -2.91
CA ALA A 217 2.00 21.92 -3.03
C ALA A 217 3.03 20.99 -2.36
N VAL A 218 2.67 20.38 -1.23
CA VAL A 218 3.53 19.36 -0.58
C VAL A 218 3.65 18.10 -1.43
N ALA A 219 2.54 17.60 -1.97
CA ALA A 219 2.55 16.41 -2.83
C ALA A 219 3.39 16.63 -4.10
N GLU A 220 3.30 17.82 -4.70
CA GLU A 220 4.10 18.24 -5.85
C GLU A 220 5.60 18.23 -5.50
N ALA A 221 5.99 18.90 -4.43
CA ALA A 221 7.38 18.93 -3.98
C ALA A 221 7.94 17.52 -3.68
N VAL A 222 7.12 16.62 -3.16
CA VAL A 222 7.49 15.22 -2.92
C VAL A 222 7.66 14.47 -4.25
N LEU A 223 6.75 14.65 -5.20
CA LEU A 223 6.85 14.02 -6.52
C LEU A 223 8.10 14.47 -7.26
N ASP A 224 8.43 15.75 -7.22
CA ASP A 224 9.65 16.31 -7.83
C ASP A 224 10.93 15.64 -7.31
N VAL A 225 10.95 15.27 -6.03
CA VAL A 225 12.09 14.58 -5.43
C VAL A 225 12.06 13.09 -5.74
N VAL A 226 10.91 12.43 -5.53
CA VAL A 226 10.79 10.96 -5.58
C VAL A 226 10.81 10.45 -7.01
N ASN A 227 10.11 11.12 -7.93
CA ASN A 227 10.00 10.70 -9.33
C ASN A 227 11.23 11.10 -10.16
N THR A 228 12.41 10.89 -9.62
CA THR A 228 13.69 11.14 -10.30
C THR A 228 14.46 9.85 -10.51
N PRO A 229 15.19 9.71 -11.64
CA PRO A 229 16.02 8.52 -11.89
C PRO A 229 17.01 8.23 -10.76
N GLN A 230 17.56 9.27 -10.14
CA GLN A 230 18.55 9.16 -9.04
C GLN A 230 17.93 8.52 -7.80
N VAL A 231 16.73 8.92 -7.41
CA VAL A 231 16.05 8.36 -6.24
C VAL A 231 15.59 6.93 -6.55
N LEU A 232 14.87 6.71 -7.64
CA LEU A 232 14.29 5.41 -7.97
C LEU A 232 15.37 4.34 -8.22
N SER A 233 16.45 4.65 -8.96
CA SER A 233 17.55 3.71 -9.16
C SER A 233 18.35 3.44 -7.89
N GLY A 234 18.52 4.45 -7.04
CA GLY A 234 19.23 4.33 -5.77
C GLY A 234 18.54 3.42 -4.76
N ILE A 235 17.24 3.13 -4.93
CA ILE A 235 16.50 2.24 -4.03
C ILE A 235 17.02 0.81 -4.12
N LYS A 236 17.32 0.30 -5.34
CA LYS A 236 17.89 -1.05 -5.52
C LYS A 236 19.22 -1.22 -4.81
N GLN A 237 20.09 -0.20 -4.86
CA GLN A 237 21.37 -0.24 -4.17
C GLN A 237 21.19 -0.25 -2.65
N ARG A 238 20.31 0.57 -2.11
CA ARG A 238 19.98 0.61 -0.69
C ARG A 238 19.31 -0.68 -0.22
N GLU A 239 18.40 -1.24 -1.01
CA GLU A 239 17.80 -2.56 -0.76
C GLU A 239 18.88 -3.62 -0.62
N GLN A 240 19.86 -3.68 -1.54
CA GLN A 240 20.93 -4.66 -1.49
C GLN A 240 21.76 -4.52 -0.22
N LEU A 241 22.10 -3.30 0.19
CA LEU A 241 22.82 -3.06 1.46
C LEU A 241 22.05 -3.59 2.67
N PHE A 242 20.73 -3.37 2.72
CA PHE A 242 19.90 -3.93 3.80
C PHE A 242 19.88 -5.45 3.75
N ARG A 243 19.70 -6.07 2.59
CA ARG A 243 19.66 -7.53 2.43
C ARG A 243 20.99 -8.16 2.84
N ASP A 244 22.11 -7.62 2.38
CA ASP A 244 23.44 -8.11 2.73
C ASP A 244 23.71 -8.02 4.25
N GLY A 245 23.36 -6.89 4.85
CA GLY A 245 23.51 -6.69 6.30
C GLY A 245 22.62 -7.62 7.12
N LEU A 246 21.36 -7.79 6.74
CA LEU A 246 20.44 -8.72 7.41
C LEU A 246 20.88 -10.18 7.22
N ALA A 247 21.41 -10.54 6.05
CA ALA A 247 21.99 -11.86 5.81
C ALA A 247 23.22 -12.12 6.70
N ALA A 248 24.11 -11.14 6.85
CA ALA A 248 25.27 -11.23 7.73
C ALA A 248 24.86 -11.42 9.21
N ILE A 249 23.85 -10.67 9.67
CA ILE A 249 23.28 -10.83 11.01
C ILE A 249 22.70 -12.24 11.17
N ASN A 250 21.94 -12.71 10.19
CA ASN A 250 21.31 -14.04 10.24
C ASN A 250 22.34 -15.17 10.20
N ALA A 251 23.44 -15.01 9.47
CA ALA A 251 24.54 -15.99 9.45
C ALA A 251 25.18 -16.17 10.82
N LYS A 252 25.16 -15.15 11.68
CA LYS A 252 25.73 -15.18 13.01
C LYS A 252 24.75 -15.66 14.10
N TYR A 253 23.49 -15.27 13.98
CA TYR A 253 22.49 -15.46 15.06
C TYR A 253 21.39 -16.46 14.72
N HIS A 254 21.24 -16.85 13.46
CA HIS A 254 20.26 -17.82 12.97
C HIS A 254 18.83 -17.56 13.46
N CYS A 255 18.39 -16.29 13.45
CA CYS A 255 17.07 -15.90 13.98
C CYS A 255 16.01 -15.62 12.91
N PHE A 256 16.39 -15.55 11.64
CA PHE A 256 15.46 -15.30 10.53
C PHE A 256 15.37 -16.51 9.60
N SER A 257 14.14 -16.84 9.17
CA SER A 257 13.89 -17.84 8.13
C SER A 257 14.10 -17.26 6.72
N GLU A 258 13.75 -15.99 6.53
CA GLU A 258 13.90 -15.27 5.26
C GLU A 258 13.95 -13.75 5.47
N VAL A 259 14.43 -13.03 4.46
CA VAL A 259 14.25 -11.58 4.29
C VAL A 259 13.45 -11.36 3.01
N ARG A 260 12.23 -10.84 3.14
CA ARG A 260 11.29 -10.65 2.04
C ARG A 260 10.87 -9.18 1.87
N GLY A 261 10.05 -8.91 0.85
CA GLY A 261 9.64 -7.57 0.45
C GLY A 261 10.40 -7.08 -0.77
N GLN A 262 10.26 -5.79 -1.11
CA GLN A 262 10.82 -5.19 -2.31
C GLN A 262 11.21 -3.74 -2.07
N GLY A 263 12.32 -3.32 -2.66
CA GLY A 263 12.86 -1.97 -2.47
C GLY A 263 13.16 -1.70 -1.00
N LEU A 264 12.66 -0.59 -0.49
CA LEU A 264 12.82 -0.20 0.92
C LEU A 264 11.57 -0.50 1.76
N LEU A 265 10.84 -1.56 1.43
CA LEU A 265 9.81 -2.19 2.25
C LEU A 265 10.24 -3.64 2.48
N LEU A 266 11.02 -3.87 3.53
CA LEU A 266 11.65 -5.16 3.81
C LEU A 266 11.16 -5.72 5.15
N GLY A 267 11.05 -7.05 5.22
CA GLY A 267 10.69 -7.79 6.41
C GLY A 267 11.66 -8.93 6.69
N ALA A 268 12.27 -8.92 7.87
CA ALA A 268 13.01 -10.06 8.39
C ALA A 268 12.03 -10.97 9.14
N VAL A 269 11.75 -12.14 8.57
CA VAL A 269 10.80 -13.12 9.12
C VAL A 269 11.52 -13.95 10.17
N LEU A 270 11.00 -13.96 11.38
CA LEU A 270 11.55 -14.78 12.47
C LEU A 270 11.36 -16.26 12.16
N ASN A 271 12.35 -17.07 12.48
CA ASN A 271 12.26 -18.52 12.39
C ASN A 271 11.40 -19.10 13.54
N ASP A 272 11.25 -20.42 13.60
CA ASP A 272 10.38 -21.09 14.59
C ASP A 272 10.85 -20.89 16.03
N ASP A 273 12.16 -20.74 16.29
CA ASP A 273 12.71 -20.53 17.63
C ASP A 273 12.32 -19.15 18.22
N PHE A 274 12.06 -18.18 17.36
CA PHE A 274 11.68 -16.81 17.74
C PHE A 274 10.25 -16.44 17.32
N LYS A 275 9.43 -17.43 16.96
CA LYS A 275 8.05 -17.22 16.53
C LYS A 275 7.24 -16.46 17.59
N GLY A 276 6.54 -15.43 17.18
CA GLY A 276 5.72 -14.59 18.07
C GLY A 276 6.50 -13.46 18.77
N ARG A 277 7.82 -13.40 18.64
CA ARG A 277 8.70 -12.50 19.40
C ARG A 277 9.13 -11.22 18.64
N SER A 278 8.46 -10.85 17.55
CA SER A 278 8.85 -9.64 16.78
C SER A 278 8.89 -8.37 17.65
N ARG A 279 8.03 -8.30 18.68
CA ARG A 279 8.02 -7.19 19.64
C ARG A 279 9.27 -7.13 20.50
N ASP A 280 9.88 -8.26 20.84
CA ASP A 280 11.11 -8.30 21.63
C ASP A 280 12.25 -7.65 20.82
N PHE A 281 12.36 -7.99 19.53
CA PHE A 281 13.33 -7.37 18.61
C PHE A 281 13.06 -5.88 18.43
N LEU A 282 11.79 -5.46 18.37
CA LEU A 282 11.43 -4.04 18.31
C LEU A 282 11.91 -3.28 19.56
N LEU A 283 11.60 -3.79 20.75
CA LEU A 283 11.97 -3.14 22.01
C LEU A 283 13.49 -3.09 22.18
N ALA A 284 14.18 -4.20 21.90
CA ALA A 284 15.65 -4.22 21.91
C ALA A 284 16.25 -3.24 20.89
N SER A 285 15.61 -3.06 19.71
CA SER A 285 16.06 -2.06 18.74
C SER A 285 15.94 -0.64 19.29
N ILE A 286 14.84 -0.33 19.98
CA ILE A 286 14.65 0.97 20.63
C ILE A 286 15.75 1.22 21.68
N ASP A 287 16.09 0.23 22.49
CA ASP A 287 17.18 0.31 23.50
C ASP A 287 18.56 0.61 22.85
N GLN A 288 18.74 0.19 21.59
CA GLN A 288 19.94 0.48 20.80
C GLN A 288 19.82 1.79 19.99
N GLY A 289 18.74 2.58 20.19
CA GLY A 289 18.51 3.83 19.47
C GLY A 289 18.14 3.65 18.00
N LEU A 290 17.52 2.51 17.64
CA LEU A 290 17.04 2.22 16.31
C LEU A 290 15.51 2.13 16.30
N MET A 291 14.87 2.91 15.43
CA MET A 291 13.43 2.83 15.14
C MET A 291 13.20 1.74 14.09
N ALA A 292 12.91 0.52 14.52
CA ALA A 292 12.38 -0.53 13.66
C ALA A 292 10.84 -0.57 13.75
N LEU A 293 10.21 -1.42 12.96
CA LEU A 293 8.76 -1.65 12.97
C LEU A 293 8.49 -3.15 13.05
N VAL A 294 7.24 -3.52 13.26
CA VAL A 294 6.78 -4.91 13.15
C VAL A 294 5.63 -5.02 12.15
N ALA A 295 5.54 -6.17 11.50
CA ALA A 295 4.42 -6.54 10.65
C ALA A 295 3.87 -7.88 11.13
N GLY A 296 2.79 -7.82 11.92
CA GLY A 296 2.31 -8.99 12.68
C GLY A 296 3.28 -9.39 13.79
N THR A 297 3.17 -10.63 14.25
CA THR A 297 3.93 -11.15 15.41
C THR A 297 5.28 -11.77 15.03
N ASN A 298 5.53 -11.99 13.74
CA ASN A 298 6.66 -12.78 13.27
C ASN A 298 7.65 -12.02 12.35
N VAL A 299 7.42 -10.73 12.09
CA VAL A 299 8.23 -9.99 11.12
C VAL A 299 8.73 -8.69 11.72
N VAL A 300 10.03 -8.47 11.68
CA VAL A 300 10.64 -7.16 11.92
C VAL A 300 10.69 -6.43 10.57
N ARG A 301 10.06 -5.24 10.50
CA ARG A 301 9.90 -4.49 9.25
C ARG A 301 10.81 -3.27 9.21
N PHE A 302 11.41 -3.05 8.04
CA PHE A 302 12.24 -1.90 7.71
C PHE A 302 11.59 -1.09 6.59
N ALA A 303 11.35 0.19 6.84
CA ALA A 303 10.77 1.14 5.89
C ALA A 303 11.44 2.52 6.05
N PRO A 304 12.75 2.63 5.77
CA PRO A 304 13.50 3.87 5.96
C PRO A 304 13.12 4.93 4.93
N SER A 305 13.70 6.14 5.06
CA SER A 305 13.65 7.15 4.01
C SER A 305 14.17 6.60 2.68
N LEU A 306 13.54 6.99 1.56
CA LEU A 306 13.97 6.57 0.22
C LEU A 306 15.38 7.08 -0.12
N VAL A 307 15.77 8.19 0.48
CA VAL A 307 17.07 8.85 0.28
C VAL A 307 18.03 8.64 1.47
N ILE A 308 17.77 7.62 2.31
CA ILE A 308 18.64 7.30 3.44
C ILE A 308 20.11 7.15 2.98
N PRO A 309 21.08 7.82 3.63
CA PRO A 309 22.50 7.64 3.32
C PRO A 309 22.97 6.21 3.61
N GLU A 310 23.91 5.69 2.83
CA GLU A 310 24.51 4.37 3.07
C GLU A 310 25.15 4.24 4.44
N ALA A 311 25.75 5.32 4.94
CA ALA A 311 26.35 5.35 6.28
C ALA A 311 25.31 5.09 7.36
N ASP A 312 24.11 5.66 7.23
CA ASP A 312 23.01 5.49 8.17
C ASP A 312 22.40 4.07 8.07
N ILE A 313 22.40 3.47 6.88
CA ILE A 313 22.02 2.05 6.71
C ILE A 313 22.99 1.15 7.48
N LYS A 314 24.30 1.37 7.32
CA LYS A 314 25.34 0.59 8.01
C LYS A 314 25.27 0.75 9.53
N GLU A 315 25.08 1.97 10.00
CA GLU A 315 24.91 2.25 11.43
C GLU A 315 23.61 1.62 11.97
N GLY A 316 22.49 1.74 11.25
CA GLY A 316 21.23 1.12 11.63
C GLY A 316 21.32 -0.41 11.72
N LEU A 317 22.00 -1.05 10.77
CA LEU A 317 22.25 -2.49 10.79
C LEU A 317 23.17 -2.91 11.96
N ALA A 318 24.19 -2.11 12.28
CA ALA A 318 25.05 -2.38 13.44
C ALA A 318 24.29 -2.27 14.77
N ARG A 319 23.38 -1.31 14.90
CA ARG A 319 22.47 -1.19 16.04
C ARG A 319 21.48 -2.35 16.10
N PHE A 320 20.94 -2.74 14.96
CA PHE A 320 20.04 -3.89 14.88
C PHE A 320 20.74 -5.20 15.24
N GLU A 321 22.00 -5.40 14.84
CA GLU A 321 22.79 -6.56 15.26
C GLU A 321 22.92 -6.65 16.79
N LYS A 322 23.17 -5.52 17.48
CA LYS A 322 23.20 -5.50 18.95
C LYS A 322 21.86 -5.86 19.57
N ALA A 323 20.76 -5.36 18.99
CA ALA A 323 19.41 -5.72 19.43
C ALA A 323 19.12 -7.21 19.24
N VAL A 324 19.52 -7.79 18.10
CA VAL A 324 19.41 -9.23 17.84
C VAL A 324 20.21 -10.02 18.86
N ALA A 325 21.47 -9.64 19.13
CA ALA A 325 22.31 -10.28 20.14
C ALA A 325 21.68 -10.27 21.54
N GLN A 326 21.04 -9.16 21.91
CA GLN A 326 20.34 -9.03 23.19
C GLN A 326 19.18 -10.02 23.29
N VAL A 327 18.35 -10.15 22.23
CA VAL A 327 17.16 -11.04 22.22
C VAL A 327 17.55 -12.51 22.14
N VAL A 328 18.60 -12.85 21.38
CA VAL A 328 19.03 -14.25 21.18
C VAL A 328 19.74 -14.80 22.41
N ASN A 329 20.44 -13.97 23.18
CA ASN A 329 21.18 -14.37 24.38
C ASN A 329 20.35 -14.26 25.68
N ALA A 330 19.10 -13.79 25.61
CA ALA A 330 18.17 -13.69 26.73
C ALA A 330 17.32 -14.97 26.88
#